data_e057dbcba43514988c493156479a9b22
#
_entry.id   e057dbcba43514988c493156479a9b22
#
_cell.length_a   1.000
_cell.length_b   1.000
_cell.length_c   1.000
_cell.angle_alpha   90.00
_cell.angle_beta   90.00
_cell.angle_gamma   90.00
#
_symmetry.space_group_name_H-M   'P 1'
#
loop_
_entity.id
_entity.type
_entity.pdbx_description
1 polymer ?
#
loop_
_entity_poly.entity_id
_entity_poly.type
_entity_poly.pdbx_seq_one_letter_code
_entity_poly.pdbx_strand_id
1 'polypeptide(L)'
;MNERFAASLAPALSYYAALSPAAGFQGRCAMSIPADIEGKRVLDVCCRKGKGAFALADAVGPSGYVIGVDPDTDNVAAACAAVPKNHRAGSSWERHLRFSLAIPENLSQACIEDASFDLVYINSVLNLAWSLPVALAEFARVLAPGGRLWVAQGVFAADDLDAQGERAVIGDGADAALGNDVGLPGAGA
;
A
#
# COMPACT_ATOMS: atom_id res chain seq x y z
N MET A 1 9.78 4.77 21.78
CA MET A 1 10.46 4.42 20.51
C MET A 1 11.95 4.53 20.77
N ASN A 2 12.74 3.45 20.52
CA ASN A 2 14.14 3.41 20.87
C ASN A 2 14.93 4.28 19.87
N GLU A 3 15.77 5.22 20.35
CA GLU A 3 16.57 6.15 19.50
C GLU A 3 17.45 5.41 18.47
N ARG A 4 17.94 4.23 18.80
CA ARG A 4 18.69 3.36 17.88
C ARG A 4 17.83 2.90 16.68
N PHE A 5 16.55 2.66 16.90
CA PHE A 5 15.62 2.24 15.83
C PHE A 5 15.27 3.43 14.93
N ALA A 6 15.04 4.61 15.51
CA ALA A 6 14.79 5.84 14.74
C ALA A 6 16.01 6.21 13.87
N ALA A 7 17.22 6.09 14.39
CA ALA A 7 18.45 6.35 13.63
C ALA A 7 18.66 5.34 12.47
N SER A 8 18.18 4.08 12.62
CA SER A 8 18.29 3.06 11.56
C SER A 8 17.33 3.30 10.39
N LEU A 9 16.29 4.12 10.57
CA LEU A 9 15.30 4.43 9.54
C LEU A 9 15.59 5.71 8.75
N ALA A 10 16.53 6.52 9.19
CA ALA A 10 16.88 7.77 8.50
C ALA A 10 17.26 7.55 7.00
N PRO A 11 18.01 6.48 6.63
CA PRO A 11 18.27 6.17 5.23
C PRO A 11 17.00 5.86 4.43
N ALA A 12 16.05 5.12 5.01
CA ALA A 12 14.78 4.80 4.35
C ALA A 12 13.92 6.04 4.12
N LEU A 13 13.84 6.93 5.10
CA LEU A 13 13.13 8.20 4.97
C LEU A 13 13.76 9.08 3.88
N SER A 14 15.09 9.16 3.83
CA SER A 14 15.81 9.90 2.78
C SER A 14 15.57 9.29 1.39
N TYR A 15 15.53 7.96 1.31
CA TYR A 15 15.23 7.25 0.07
C TYR A 15 13.82 7.60 -0.43
N TYR A 16 12.79 7.50 0.43
CA TYR A 16 11.41 7.82 0.04
C TYR A 16 11.24 9.29 -0.32
N ALA A 17 11.91 10.20 0.37
CA ALA A 17 11.90 11.63 0.03
C ALA A 17 12.54 11.91 -1.35
N ALA A 18 13.50 11.09 -1.77
CA ALA A 18 14.16 11.20 -3.08
C ALA A 18 13.36 10.56 -4.22
N LEU A 19 12.40 9.65 -3.92
CA LEU A 19 11.49 9.05 -4.89
C LEU A 19 10.43 10.05 -5.39
N SER A 20 10.85 11.26 -5.75
CA SER A 20 9.96 12.31 -6.22
C SER A 20 9.11 11.86 -7.43
N PRO A 21 7.85 12.35 -7.53
CA PRO A 21 6.94 12.06 -8.65
C PRO A 21 7.50 12.41 -10.03
N ALA A 22 8.53 13.24 -10.12
CA ALA A 22 9.20 13.61 -11.36
C ALA A 22 9.99 12.46 -12.03
N ALA A 23 10.21 11.35 -11.34
CA ALA A 23 10.99 10.21 -11.85
C ALA A 23 10.20 9.27 -12.78
N GLY A 24 9.07 9.70 -13.33
CA GLY A 24 8.40 8.97 -14.41
C GLY A 24 7.64 7.70 -14.01
N PHE A 25 7.59 7.34 -12.74
CA PHE A 25 6.80 6.20 -12.25
C PHE A 25 5.31 6.51 -12.16
N GLN A 26 4.72 6.92 -13.25
CA GLN A 26 3.26 6.95 -13.40
C GLN A 26 2.77 5.68 -14.09
N GLY A 27 3.12 4.52 -13.54
CA GLY A 27 2.53 3.28 -13.97
C GLY A 27 1.00 3.37 -13.77
N ARG A 28 0.25 3.29 -14.85
CA ARG A 28 -1.21 3.07 -14.79
C ARG A 28 -1.41 1.63 -14.36
N CYS A 29 -1.40 1.40 -13.05
CA CYS A 29 -1.71 0.08 -12.54
C CYS A 29 -3.22 -0.06 -12.45
N ALA A 30 -3.76 -1.07 -13.09
CA ALA A 30 -5.14 -1.45 -12.88
C ALA A 30 -5.31 -1.81 -11.40
N MET A 31 -6.35 -1.26 -10.77
CA MET A 31 -6.70 -1.68 -9.41
C MET A 31 -7.46 -2.99 -9.47
N SER A 32 -6.88 -4.02 -8.86
CA SER A 32 -7.58 -5.28 -8.62
C SER A 32 -7.96 -5.32 -7.14
N ILE A 33 -9.25 -5.23 -6.84
CA ILE A 33 -9.76 -5.30 -5.47
C ILE A 33 -10.29 -6.72 -5.23
N PRO A 34 -9.84 -7.40 -4.14
CA PRO A 34 -10.40 -8.69 -3.79
C PRO A 34 -11.91 -8.60 -3.53
N ALA A 35 -12.66 -9.59 -4.02
CA ALA A 35 -14.13 -9.58 -3.92
C ALA A 35 -14.65 -9.88 -2.49
N ASP A 36 -13.83 -10.51 -1.64
CA ASP A 36 -14.22 -11.06 -0.34
C ASP A 36 -13.72 -10.22 0.85
N ILE A 37 -13.74 -8.89 0.71
CA ILE A 37 -13.22 -7.97 1.74
C ILE A 37 -14.30 -7.20 2.49
N GLU A 38 -15.58 -7.49 2.27
CA GLU A 38 -16.66 -6.87 3.05
C GLU A 38 -16.45 -7.11 4.55
N GLY A 39 -16.57 -6.05 5.35
CA GLY A 39 -16.36 -6.07 6.79
C GLY A 39 -14.91 -6.24 7.24
N LYS A 40 -13.94 -6.33 6.35
CA LYS A 40 -12.53 -6.55 6.66
C LYS A 40 -11.82 -5.27 7.08
N ARG A 41 -10.75 -5.46 7.85
CA ARG A 41 -9.78 -4.42 8.23
C ARG A 41 -8.66 -4.45 7.20
N VAL A 42 -8.51 -3.38 6.43
CA VAL A 42 -7.58 -3.31 5.29
C VAL A 42 -6.55 -2.22 5.50
N LEU A 43 -5.27 -2.55 5.27
CA LEU A 43 -4.17 -1.60 5.20
C LEU A 43 -3.77 -1.41 3.74
N ASP A 44 -3.89 -0.19 3.21
CA ASP A 44 -3.41 0.20 1.88
C ASP A 44 -2.03 0.84 2.01
N VAL A 45 -0.99 0.12 1.57
CA VAL A 45 0.41 0.54 1.71
C VAL A 45 0.85 1.35 0.50
N CYS A 46 1.46 2.52 0.73
CA CYS A 46 1.83 3.50 -0.28
C CYS A 46 0.61 3.98 -1.08
N CYS A 47 -0.44 4.35 -0.35
CA CYS A 47 -1.76 4.70 -0.88
C CYS A 47 -1.78 5.97 -1.73
N ARG A 48 -0.66 6.73 -1.78
CA ARG A 48 -0.53 8.02 -2.45
C ARG A 48 -1.67 8.97 -2.02
N LYS A 49 -2.36 9.56 -2.99
CA LYS A 49 -3.49 10.49 -2.76
C LYS A 49 -4.81 9.77 -2.44
N GLY A 50 -4.75 8.49 -2.05
CA GLY A 50 -5.86 7.74 -1.50
C GLY A 50 -6.82 7.09 -2.52
N LYS A 51 -6.57 7.15 -3.83
CA LYS A 51 -7.49 6.59 -4.85
C LYS A 51 -7.82 5.11 -4.57
N GLY A 52 -6.80 4.31 -4.22
CA GLY A 52 -6.97 2.91 -3.86
C GLY A 52 -7.78 2.75 -2.58
N ALA A 53 -7.40 3.48 -1.54
CA ALA A 53 -8.05 3.42 -0.24
C ALA A 53 -9.53 3.80 -0.29
N PHE A 54 -9.95 4.75 -1.14
CA PHE A 54 -11.37 5.07 -1.34
C PHE A 54 -12.15 3.90 -1.93
N ALA A 55 -11.59 3.24 -2.95
CA ALA A 55 -12.24 2.10 -3.57
C ALA A 55 -12.28 0.87 -2.63
N LEU A 56 -11.22 0.66 -1.83
CA LEU A 56 -11.20 -0.35 -0.78
C LEU A 56 -12.25 -0.03 0.31
N ALA A 57 -12.41 1.24 0.71
CA ALA A 57 -13.39 1.65 1.69
C ALA A 57 -14.84 1.41 1.22
N ASP A 58 -15.11 1.63 -0.08
CA ASP A 58 -16.40 1.25 -0.67
C ASP A 58 -16.62 -0.27 -0.62
N ALA A 59 -15.58 -1.06 -0.88
CA ALA A 59 -15.67 -2.52 -0.93
C ALA A 59 -15.78 -3.17 0.46
N VAL A 60 -15.09 -2.64 1.48
CA VAL A 60 -15.23 -3.17 2.85
C VAL A 60 -16.56 -2.77 3.51
N GLY A 61 -17.19 -1.70 3.03
CA GLY A 61 -18.46 -1.23 3.54
C GLY A 61 -18.40 -0.70 4.99
N PRO A 62 -19.56 -0.43 5.60
CA PRO A 62 -19.64 0.28 6.88
C PRO A 62 -19.20 -0.55 8.10
N SER A 63 -19.09 -1.87 7.97
CA SER A 63 -18.65 -2.77 9.04
C SER A 63 -17.13 -3.04 9.04
N GLY A 64 -16.44 -2.72 7.94
CA GLY A 64 -15.00 -2.80 7.84
C GLY A 64 -14.32 -1.45 8.07
N TYR A 65 -13.00 -1.41 7.94
CA TYR A 65 -12.27 -0.14 7.86
C TYR A 65 -11.01 -0.24 7.02
N VAL A 66 -10.55 0.92 6.55
CA VAL A 66 -9.33 1.05 5.75
C VAL A 66 -8.41 2.09 6.40
N ILE A 67 -7.14 1.75 6.50
CA ILE A 67 -6.09 2.73 6.76
C ILE A 67 -5.18 2.78 5.54
N GLY A 68 -5.05 3.96 4.92
CA GLY A 68 -4.05 4.23 3.90
C GLY A 68 -2.80 4.81 4.54
N VAL A 69 -1.62 4.27 4.22
CA VAL A 69 -0.34 4.84 4.65
C VAL A 69 0.51 5.22 3.44
N ASP A 70 1.24 6.32 3.56
CA ASP A 70 2.16 6.78 2.52
C ASP A 70 3.38 7.43 3.16
N PRO A 71 4.60 7.28 2.61
CA PRO A 71 5.80 7.95 3.11
C PRO A 71 5.84 9.46 2.81
N ASP A 72 5.01 9.94 1.88
CA ASP A 72 4.97 11.33 1.43
C ASP A 72 3.87 12.12 2.16
N THR A 73 4.26 13.15 2.87
CA THR A 73 3.37 14.03 3.65
C THR A 73 2.33 14.72 2.75
N ASP A 74 2.71 15.14 1.54
CA ASP A 74 1.83 15.85 0.62
C ASP A 74 0.75 14.90 0.05
N ASN A 75 1.13 13.64 -0.19
CA ASN A 75 0.19 12.59 -0.57
C ASN A 75 -0.84 12.35 0.54
N VAL A 76 -0.39 12.19 1.79
CA VAL A 76 -1.28 11.98 2.95
C VAL A 76 -2.21 13.18 3.14
N ALA A 77 -1.67 14.42 3.08
CA ALA A 77 -2.47 15.63 3.20
C ALA A 77 -3.52 15.73 2.09
N ALA A 78 -3.15 15.41 0.85
CA ALA A 78 -4.08 15.40 -0.29
C ALA A 78 -5.17 14.33 -0.13
N ALA A 79 -4.81 13.13 0.36
CA ALA A 79 -5.75 12.05 0.62
C ALA A 79 -6.76 12.46 1.69
N CYS A 80 -6.31 13.01 2.82
CA CYS A 80 -7.18 13.53 3.88
C CYS A 80 -8.13 14.61 3.35
N ALA A 81 -7.63 15.56 2.57
CA ALA A 81 -8.45 16.64 1.98
C ALA A 81 -9.46 16.14 0.92
N ALA A 82 -9.25 14.95 0.38
CA ALA A 82 -10.12 14.35 -0.60
C ALA A 82 -11.31 13.58 0.03
N VAL A 83 -11.23 13.18 1.29
CA VAL A 83 -12.31 12.43 1.98
C VAL A 83 -13.66 13.12 1.88
N PRO A 84 -13.81 14.41 2.27
CA PRO A 84 -15.12 15.10 2.16
C PRO A 84 -15.60 15.26 0.73
N LYS A 85 -14.68 15.40 -0.24
CA LYS A 85 -15.00 15.67 -1.65
C LYS A 85 -15.48 14.42 -2.39
N ASN A 86 -15.02 13.26 -1.98
CA ASN A 86 -15.37 11.97 -2.58
C ASN A 86 -16.54 11.29 -1.85
N HIS A 87 -17.14 11.98 -0.90
CA HIS A 87 -18.26 11.46 -0.13
C HIS A 87 -19.45 11.22 -1.06
N ARG A 88 -19.79 9.97 -1.30
CA ARG A 88 -21.06 9.61 -1.94
C ARG A 88 -22.18 9.75 -0.92
N ALA A 89 -23.34 10.19 -1.35
CA ALA A 89 -24.52 10.26 -0.48
C ALA A 89 -24.74 8.87 0.17
N GLY A 90 -24.64 8.80 1.50
CA GLY A 90 -24.77 7.56 2.25
C GLY A 90 -23.46 6.82 2.56
N SER A 91 -22.30 7.26 2.07
CA SER A 91 -21.01 6.69 2.49
C SER A 91 -20.68 7.13 3.93
N SER A 92 -20.09 6.24 4.69
CA SER A 92 -19.66 6.51 6.08
C SER A 92 -18.15 6.56 6.22
N TRP A 93 -17.43 6.93 5.17
CA TRP A 93 -15.96 6.91 5.12
C TRP A 93 -15.28 7.63 6.27
N GLU A 94 -15.87 8.72 6.76
CA GLU A 94 -15.33 9.46 7.92
C GLU A 94 -15.13 8.60 9.16
N ARG A 95 -15.85 7.49 9.27
CA ARG A 95 -15.76 6.57 10.42
C ARG A 95 -14.82 5.41 10.18
N HIS A 96 -14.60 5.00 8.92
CA HIS A 96 -13.90 3.77 8.60
C HIS A 96 -12.78 3.92 7.55
N LEU A 97 -12.44 5.15 7.16
CA LEU A 97 -11.29 5.44 6.31
C LEU A 97 -10.40 6.48 6.98
N ARG A 98 -9.10 6.18 7.09
CA ARG A 98 -8.08 7.07 7.65
C ARG A 98 -6.82 7.03 6.82
N PHE A 99 -6.06 8.13 6.88
CA PHE A 99 -4.74 8.23 6.24
C PHE A 99 -3.70 8.63 7.27
N SER A 100 -2.50 8.07 7.16
CA SER A 100 -1.40 8.34 8.06
C SER A 100 -0.05 8.29 7.34
N LEU A 101 0.94 8.98 7.90
CA LEU A 101 2.31 8.94 7.43
C LEU A 101 3.00 7.69 7.97
N ALA A 102 3.50 6.84 7.10
CA ALA A 102 4.39 5.73 7.45
C ALA A 102 5.14 5.22 6.23
N ILE A 103 6.32 4.65 6.46
CA ILE A 103 7.04 3.87 5.45
C ILE A 103 6.70 2.40 5.58
N PRO A 104 6.80 1.60 4.50
CA PRO A 104 6.49 0.17 4.51
C PRO A 104 7.30 -0.63 5.55
N GLU A 105 8.52 -0.19 5.83
CA GLU A 105 9.44 -0.83 6.78
C GLU A 105 9.18 -0.46 8.25
N ASN A 106 8.26 0.48 8.51
CA ASN A 106 7.92 0.89 9.88
C ASN A 106 6.48 1.42 9.96
N LEU A 107 5.55 0.52 10.03
CA LEU A 107 4.11 0.83 10.16
C LEU A 107 3.75 1.31 11.58
N SER A 108 4.63 1.09 12.57
CA SER A 108 4.44 1.62 13.92
C SER A 108 4.44 3.15 13.97
N GLN A 109 4.99 3.84 12.95
CA GLN A 109 4.88 5.30 12.80
C GLN A 109 3.43 5.78 12.73
N ALA A 110 2.56 4.97 12.14
CA ALA A 110 1.12 5.22 12.05
C ALA A 110 0.33 4.63 13.23
N CYS A 111 1.00 4.25 14.32
CA CYS A 111 0.40 3.57 15.47
C CYS A 111 -0.33 2.27 15.11
N ILE A 112 0.17 1.56 14.10
CA ILE A 112 -0.40 0.29 13.65
C ILE A 112 0.15 -0.83 14.54
N GLU A 113 -0.78 -1.52 15.22
CA GLU A 113 -0.50 -2.59 16.16
C GLU A 113 -0.33 -3.94 15.44
N ASP A 114 0.23 -4.93 16.17
CA ASP A 114 0.35 -6.30 15.72
C ASP A 114 -1.05 -6.90 15.49
N ALA A 115 -1.17 -7.78 14.50
CA ALA A 115 -2.39 -8.54 14.21
C ALA A 115 -3.66 -7.69 14.06
N SER A 116 -3.52 -6.45 13.56
CA SER A 116 -4.62 -5.47 13.48
C SER A 116 -5.36 -5.48 12.15
N PHE A 117 -4.85 -6.15 11.10
CA PHE A 117 -5.46 -6.18 9.78
C PHE A 117 -5.76 -7.59 9.27
N ASP A 118 -6.84 -7.72 8.53
CA ASP A 118 -7.23 -8.94 7.83
C ASP A 118 -6.63 -8.99 6.43
N LEU A 119 -6.29 -7.82 5.87
CA LEU A 119 -5.69 -7.66 4.55
C LEU A 119 -4.66 -6.53 4.55
N VAL A 120 -3.47 -6.81 4.08
CA VAL A 120 -2.50 -5.79 3.62
C VAL A 120 -2.58 -5.73 2.10
N TYR A 121 -2.93 -4.57 1.57
CA TYR A 121 -3.09 -4.32 0.14
C TYR A 121 -1.93 -3.50 -0.39
N ILE A 122 -1.33 -3.96 -1.48
CA ILE A 122 -0.21 -3.28 -2.15
C ILE A 122 -0.48 -3.23 -3.65
N ASN A 123 -0.42 -2.02 -4.22
CA ASN A 123 -0.60 -1.84 -5.64
C ASN A 123 0.62 -1.16 -6.27
N SER A 124 1.42 -1.93 -7.02
CA SER A 124 2.52 -1.49 -7.87
C SER A 124 3.64 -0.71 -7.18
N VAL A 125 3.88 -0.99 -5.91
CA VAL A 125 4.91 -0.28 -5.13
C VAL A 125 5.88 -1.21 -4.41
N LEU A 126 5.66 -2.53 -4.45
CA LEU A 126 6.49 -3.48 -3.72
C LEU A 126 7.96 -3.46 -4.18
N ASN A 127 8.19 -3.23 -5.47
CA ASN A 127 9.53 -3.06 -6.06
C ASN A 127 10.21 -1.73 -5.69
N LEU A 128 9.49 -0.81 -5.05
CA LEU A 128 10.01 0.47 -4.58
C LEU A 128 10.30 0.46 -3.07
N ALA A 129 10.11 -0.65 -2.38
CA ALA A 129 10.46 -0.76 -0.97
C ALA A 129 11.99 -0.58 -0.81
N TRP A 130 12.38 0.27 0.13
CA TRP A 130 13.80 0.49 0.47
C TRP A 130 14.46 -0.81 0.94
N SER A 131 13.74 -1.59 1.73
CA SER A 131 14.15 -2.93 2.16
C SER A 131 12.97 -3.88 2.13
N LEU A 132 12.84 -4.63 1.05
CA LEU A 132 11.76 -5.59 0.89
C LEU A 132 11.66 -6.60 2.06
N PRO A 133 12.75 -7.20 2.58
CA PRO A 133 12.64 -8.12 3.71
C PRO A 133 12.08 -7.46 4.98
N VAL A 134 12.45 -6.19 5.26
CA VAL A 134 11.96 -5.46 6.43
C VAL A 134 10.49 -5.08 6.24
N ALA A 135 10.11 -4.62 5.05
CA ALA A 135 8.71 -4.34 4.73
C ALA A 135 7.83 -5.58 4.87
N LEU A 136 8.25 -6.72 4.34
CA LEU A 136 7.51 -7.99 4.46
C LEU A 136 7.38 -8.43 5.92
N ALA A 137 8.40 -8.23 6.76
CA ALA A 137 8.31 -8.52 8.19
C ALA A 137 7.27 -7.63 8.89
N GLU A 138 7.20 -6.33 8.54
CA GLU A 138 6.17 -5.42 9.06
C GLU A 138 4.77 -5.81 8.58
N PHE A 139 4.62 -6.21 7.31
CA PHE A 139 3.33 -6.71 6.80
C PHE A 139 2.87 -7.97 7.55
N ALA A 140 3.80 -8.90 7.79
CA ALA A 140 3.50 -10.11 8.58
C ALA A 140 3.12 -9.75 10.02
N ARG A 141 3.79 -8.78 10.65
CA ARG A 141 3.49 -8.34 12.02
C ARG A 141 2.08 -7.78 12.16
N VAL A 142 1.65 -6.95 11.21
CA VAL A 142 0.34 -6.28 11.29
C VAL A 142 -0.83 -7.15 10.85
N LEU A 143 -0.56 -8.24 10.11
CA LEU A 143 -1.58 -9.19 9.69
C LEU A 143 -2.08 -10.02 10.88
N ALA A 144 -3.39 -10.10 11.04
CA ALA A 144 -4.03 -11.01 11.98
C ALA A 144 -3.81 -12.48 11.55
N PRO A 145 -3.91 -13.44 12.47
CA PRO A 145 -3.91 -14.86 12.10
C PRO A 145 -4.94 -15.14 11.01
N GLY A 146 -4.50 -15.76 9.90
CA GLY A 146 -5.34 -15.98 8.71
C GLY A 146 -5.54 -14.75 7.82
N GLY A 147 -4.91 -13.62 8.15
CA GLY A 147 -4.87 -12.44 7.28
C GLY A 147 -4.06 -12.68 6.01
N ARG A 148 -4.27 -11.86 5.01
CA ARG A 148 -3.68 -12.02 3.66
C ARG A 148 -2.89 -10.79 3.23
N LEU A 149 -1.79 -11.04 2.51
CA LEU A 149 -1.10 -10.02 1.72
C LEU A 149 -1.61 -10.10 0.28
N TRP A 150 -2.22 -9.01 -0.20
CA TRP A 150 -2.65 -8.87 -1.60
C TRP A 150 -1.71 -7.93 -2.33
N VAL A 151 -1.07 -8.45 -3.38
CA VAL A 151 -0.13 -7.68 -4.19
C VAL A 151 -0.64 -7.62 -5.62
N ALA A 152 -1.02 -6.44 -6.08
CA ALA A 152 -1.24 -6.15 -7.49
C ALA A 152 0.03 -5.46 -8.03
N GLN A 153 0.82 -6.16 -8.84
CA GLN A 153 2.11 -5.69 -9.33
C GLN A 153 2.20 -5.93 -10.83
N GLY A 154 2.53 -4.90 -11.60
CA GLY A 154 2.93 -5.06 -12.99
C GLY A 154 4.23 -5.87 -13.07
N VAL A 155 4.24 -6.89 -13.92
CA VAL A 155 5.43 -7.69 -14.21
C VAL A 155 5.84 -7.42 -15.66
N PHE A 156 7.12 -7.19 -15.88
CA PHE A 156 7.68 -7.00 -17.22
C PHE A 156 8.46 -8.25 -17.61
N ALA A 157 8.30 -8.70 -18.84
CA ALA A 157 9.21 -9.69 -19.41
C ALA A 157 10.61 -9.07 -19.57
N ALA A 158 11.65 -9.91 -19.56
CA ALA A 158 13.03 -9.41 -19.75
C ALA A 158 13.20 -8.68 -21.09
N ASP A 159 12.43 -9.08 -22.10
CA ASP A 159 12.43 -8.50 -23.46
C ASP A 159 11.80 -7.09 -23.51
N ASP A 160 11.10 -6.67 -22.43
CA ASP A 160 10.50 -5.34 -22.31
C ASP A 160 11.49 -4.28 -21.80
N LEU A 161 12.73 -4.68 -21.51
CA LEU A 161 13.79 -3.78 -21.06
C LEU A 161 14.66 -3.40 -22.26
N ASP A 162 15.05 -2.13 -22.34
CA ASP A 162 16.03 -1.68 -23.32
C ASP A 162 17.45 -2.21 -23.00
N ALA A 163 18.40 -1.94 -23.89
CA ALA A 163 19.77 -2.39 -23.74
C ALA A 163 20.50 -1.84 -22.51
N GLN A 164 19.96 -0.80 -21.85
CA GLN A 164 20.44 -0.17 -20.62
C GLN A 164 19.74 -0.73 -19.39
N GLY A 165 18.77 -1.65 -19.54
CA GLY A 165 17.94 -2.16 -18.46
C GLY A 165 16.84 -1.18 -18.02
N GLU A 166 16.61 -0.14 -18.82
CA GLU A 166 15.52 0.80 -18.61
C GLU A 166 14.22 0.27 -19.25
N ARG A 167 13.08 0.73 -18.73
CA ARG A 167 11.78 0.30 -19.24
C ARG A 167 11.57 0.79 -20.66
N ALA A 168 11.35 -0.11 -21.59
CA ALA A 168 10.68 0.25 -22.82
C ALA A 168 9.27 0.77 -22.48
N VAL A 169 8.92 1.95 -22.99
CA VAL A 169 7.55 2.48 -22.85
C VAL A 169 6.67 1.67 -23.79
N ILE A 170 6.06 0.62 -23.28
CA ILE A 170 5.05 -0.13 -24.02
C ILE A 170 3.79 0.72 -24.05
N GLY A 171 3.41 1.15 -25.23
CA GLY A 171 2.14 1.81 -25.49
C GLY A 171 0.98 0.88 -25.12
N ASP A 172 -0.12 1.46 -24.68
CA ASP A 172 -1.39 0.89 -24.24
C ASP A 172 -1.68 -0.54 -24.73
N GLY A 173 -1.40 -1.55 -23.92
CA GLY A 173 -1.81 -2.90 -24.26
C GLY A 173 -1.33 -3.95 -23.27
N ALA A 174 -2.27 -4.53 -22.59
CA ALA A 174 -2.19 -5.73 -21.75
C ALA A 174 -1.54 -5.57 -20.38
N ASP A 175 -2.26 -4.94 -19.45
CA ASP A 175 -2.09 -5.16 -18.01
C ASP A 175 -2.53 -6.59 -17.66
N ALA A 176 -1.58 -7.52 -17.64
CA ALA A 176 -1.80 -8.79 -16.95
C ALA A 176 -1.63 -8.54 -15.45
N ALA A 177 -2.70 -8.11 -14.79
CA ALA A 177 -2.76 -8.08 -13.34
C ALA A 177 -2.81 -9.53 -12.84
N LEU A 178 -1.68 -10.09 -12.48
CA LEU A 178 -1.63 -11.33 -11.71
C LEU A 178 -1.83 -10.94 -10.24
N GLY A 179 -3.07 -11.03 -9.78
CA GLY A 179 -3.37 -11.03 -8.36
C GLY A 179 -2.90 -12.36 -7.77
N ASN A 180 -1.75 -12.36 -7.11
CA ASN A 180 -1.27 -13.51 -6.37
C ASN A 180 -1.63 -13.33 -4.91
N ASP A 181 -2.56 -14.13 -4.42
CA ASP A 181 -2.86 -14.27 -3.00
C ASP A 181 -1.76 -15.15 -2.38
N VAL A 182 -0.82 -14.54 -1.68
CA VAL A 182 0.24 -15.26 -0.97
C VAL A 182 -0.18 -15.38 0.49
N GLY A 183 -0.81 -16.48 0.84
CA GLY A 183 -1.06 -16.84 2.24
C GLY A 183 0.26 -17.01 2.98
N LEU A 184 0.57 -16.12 3.90
CA LEU A 184 1.71 -16.30 4.81
C LEU A 184 1.32 -17.35 5.86
N PRO A 185 2.19 -18.36 6.14
CA PRO A 185 1.94 -19.28 7.23
C PRO A 185 1.91 -18.49 8.54
N GLY A 186 0.81 -18.61 9.29
CA GLY A 186 0.68 -18.02 10.60
C GLY A 186 1.89 -18.39 11.45
N ALA A 187 2.47 -17.41 12.14
CA ALA A 187 3.50 -17.65 13.15
C ALA A 187 2.87 -18.56 14.22
N GLY A 188 3.10 -19.85 14.09
CA GLY A 188 2.66 -20.85 15.06
C GLY A 188 3.51 -20.75 16.31
N ALA A 189 2.80 -20.73 17.42
CA ALA A 189 3.12 -20.83 18.82
C ALA A 189 4.58 -21.08 19.23
#